data_c94366b61b75d2935a225ffb63fa6b1c
#
_entry.id   c94366b61b75d2935a225ffb63fa6b1c
#
_cell.length_a   1.000
_cell.length_b   1.000
_cell.length_c   1.000
_cell.angle_alpha   90.00
_cell.angle_beta   90.00
_cell.angle_gamma   90.00
#
_symmetry.space_group_name_H-M   'P 1'
#
loop_
_entity.id
_entity.type
_entity.pdbx_description
1 polymer ?
#
loop_
_entity_poly.entity_id
_entity_poly.type
_entity_poly.pdbx_seq_one_letter_code
_entity_poly.pdbx_strand_id
1 'polypeptide(L)'
;MKIQTVSLFAASLALVLSGCVIDPNTGNQKVANTVKYGAGAAVTCGIVGALTHGSKGARNSALACGAIGAGVGGYMDYQEKLLRDKLANTQVDVARQGNQITLTMPDNITFTTNSAELNPVVVSTLNDVANVLATYNETTITVAGHTDSTGTDAINNPLSERRAAAVSSHLISRGVAANRIRAVGYGSKSPIADNNTAEGKAKNRRVEILINPQPQA
;
A
#
# COMPACT_ATOMS: atom_id res chain seq x y z
N MET A 1 66.84 18.91 3.52
CA MET A 1 65.49 18.65 4.06
C MET A 1 64.57 18.47 2.87
N LYS A 2 64.26 17.19 2.47
CA LYS A 2 63.44 16.88 1.31
C LYS A 2 62.04 16.57 1.80
N ILE A 3 61.06 17.37 1.35
CA ILE A 3 59.64 17.16 1.60
C ILE A 3 59.11 16.22 0.50
N GLN A 4 58.70 15.02 0.88
CA GLN A 4 58.03 14.08 0.00
C GLN A 4 56.54 14.39 -0.01
N THR A 5 56.06 14.77 -1.16
CA THR A 5 54.60 14.89 -1.45
C THR A 5 54.00 13.50 -1.60
N VAL A 6 53.10 13.13 -0.68
CA VAL A 6 52.31 11.89 -0.79
C VAL A 6 51.07 12.21 -1.62
N SER A 7 51.05 11.69 -2.85
CA SER A 7 49.85 11.68 -3.73
C SER A 7 48.84 10.68 -3.20
N LEU A 8 47.72 11.16 -2.66
CA LEU A 8 46.54 10.34 -2.37
C LEU A 8 45.80 10.03 -3.70
N PHE A 9 46.01 8.80 -4.19
CA PHE A 9 45.12 8.24 -5.22
C PHE A 9 43.78 7.86 -4.54
N ALA A 10 42.74 8.63 -4.81
CA ALA A 10 41.38 8.27 -4.47
C ALA A 10 40.90 7.20 -5.46
N ALA A 11 41.03 5.93 -5.08
CA ALA A 11 40.39 4.83 -5.79
C ALA A 11 38.89 4.85 -5.49
N SER A 12 38.10 5.39 -6.41
CA SER A 12 36.64 5.29 -6.42
C SER A 12 36.22 3.86 -6.73
N LEU A 13 36.05 3.03 -5.68
CA LEU A 13 35.50 1.68 -5.79
C LEU A 13 33.98 1.80 -5.99
N ALA A 14 33.52 1.78 -7.23
CA ALA A 14 32.12 1.67 -7.58
C ALA A 14 31.65 0.23 -7.30
N LEU A 15 31.15 -0.02 -6.09
CA LEU A 15 30.43 -1.26 -5.75
C LEU A 15 29.04 -1.19 -6.40
N VAL A 16 28.90 -1.83 -7.55
CA VAL A 16 27.59 -2.12 -8.15
C VAL A 16 26.96 -3.25 -7.35
N LEU A 17 26.22 -2.92 -6.31
CA LEU A 17 25.38 -3.86 -5.58
C LEU A 17 24.13 -4.13 -6.44
N SER A 18 24.15 -5.23 -7.18
CA SER A 18 22.97 -5.78 -7.85
C SER A 18 21.98 -6.27 -6.77
N GLY A 19 21.05 -5.42 -6.39
CA GLY A 19 19.98 -5.76 -5.45
C GLY A 19 18.91 -6.61 -6.10
N CYS A 20 19.13 -7.93 -6.17
CA CYS A 20 18.07 -8.88 -6.46
C CYS A 20 17.40 -9.28 -5.15
N VAL A 21 16.09 -9.07 -5.02
CA VAL A 21 15.28 -9.55 -3.90
C VAL A 21 14.53 -10.80 -4.39
N ILE A 22 14.57 -11.86 -3.60
CA ILE A 22 13.78 -13.07 -3.84
C ILE A 22 12.34 -12.78 -3.39
N ASP A 23 11.37 -12.94 -4.29
CA ASP A 23 9.95 -12.86 -3.97
C ASP A 23 9.57 -14.03 -3.04
N PRO A 24 9.15 -13.78 -1.79
CA PRO A 24 8.86 -14.84 -0.83
C PRO A 24 7.67 -15.72 -1.24
N ASN A 25 6.83 -15.27 -2.18
CA ASN A 25 5.66 -16.04 -2.64
C ASN A 25 5.93 -16.87 -3.88
N THR A 26 6.92 -16.50 -4.71
CA THR A 26 7.19 -17.18 -5.99
C THR A 26 8.58 -17.78 -6.08
N GLY A 27 9.49 -17.47 -5.15
CA GLY A 27 10.89 -17.90 -5.17
C GLY A 27 11.72 -17.31 -6.32
N ASN A 28 11.13 -16.46 -7.16
CA ASN A 28 11.80 -15.87 -8.30
C ASN A 28 12.56 -14.60 -7.92
N GLN A 29 13.72 -14.39 -8.52
CA GLN A 29 14.48 -13.15 -8.37
C GLN A 29 13.77 -12.01 -9.10
N LYS A 30 13.24 -11.04 -8.35
CA LYS A 30 12.79 -9.76 -8.88
C LYS A 30 13.84 -8.69 -8.60
N VAL A 31 14.15 -7.88 -9.61
CA VAL A 31 14.86 -6.62 -9.40
C VAL A 31 13.89 -5.71 -8.64
N ALA A 32 14.19 -5.40 -7.39
CA ALA A 32 13.37 -4.47 -6.62
C ALA A 32 13.23 -3.16 -7.42
N ASN A 33 12.01 -2.62 -7.52
CA ASN A 33 11.78 -1.35 -8.21
C ASN A 33 12.64 -0.22 -7.62
N THR A 34 13.01 -0.33 -6.36
CA THR A 34 14.00 0.47 -5.64
C THR A 34 15.34 0.58 -6.37
N VAL A 35 15.79 -0.50 -7.04
CA VAL A 35 17.09 -0.53 -7.76
C VAL A 35 17.00 0.23 -9.08
N LYS A 36 15.83 0.26 -9.73
CA LYS A 36 15.64 1.00 -10.98
C LYS A 36 15.71 2.52 -10.83
N TYR A 37 15.35 3.05 -9.63
CA TYR A 37 15.13 4.48 -9.45
C TYR A 37 15.89 5.14 -8.28
N GLY A 38 16.59 4.40 -7.42
CA GLY A 38 17.11 5.03 -6.19
C GLY A 38 18.29 4.39 -5.45
N ALA A 39 19.08 3.53 -6.09
CA ALA A 39 20.22 2.89 -5.42
C ALA A 39 21.24 3.89 -4.81
N GLY A 40 21.32 5.12 -5.35
CA GLY A 40 22.24 6.16 -4.82
C GLY A 40 21.79 6.80 -3.50
N ALA A 41 20.49 7.02 -3.32
CA ALA A 41 19.98 7.75 -2.16
C ALA A 41 19.97 6.94 -0.86
N ALA A 42 19.64 5.64 -0.94
CA ALA A 42 19.61 4.75 0.24
C ALA A 42 21.00 4.57 0.89
N VAL A 43 22.05 4.52 0.07
CA VAL A 43 23.44 4.38 0.56
C VAL A 43 23.89 5.66 1.28
N THR A 44 23.59 6.83 0.71
CA THR A 44 23.98 8.12 1.29
C THR A 44 23.30 8.38 2.64
N CYS A 45 22.01 8.08 2.76
CA CYS A 45 21.27 8.25 4.00
C CYS A 45 21.64 7.24 5.07
N GLY A 46 21.97 6.01 4.68
CA GLY A 46 22.47 5.00 5.62
C GLY A 46 23.78 5.43 6.28
N ILE A 47 24.69 6.03 5.53
CA ILE A 47 25.97 6.57 6.03
C ILE A 47 25.73 7.73 7.00
N VAL A 48 24.84 8.69 6.64
CA VAL A 48 24.52 9.82 7.54
C VAL A 48 23.87 9.33 8.84
N GLY A 49 22.91 8.39 8.75
CA GLY A 49 22.28 7.80 9.93
C GLY A 49 23.24 7.05 10.84
N ALA A 50 24.24 6.36 10.28
CA ALA A 50 25.30 5.69 11.04
C ALA A 50 26.18 6.66 11.79
N LEU A 51 26.52 7.79 11.17
CA LEU A 51 27.36 8.83 11.79
C LEU A 51 26.65 9.56 12.94
N THR A 52 25.33 9.67 12.90
CA THR A 52 24.55 10.44 13.89
C THR A 52 24.00 9.59 15.03
N HIS A 53 23.57 8.35 14.76
CA HIS A 53 22.84 7.51 15.73
C HIS A 53 23.28 6.03 15.74
N GLY A 54 24.46 5.72 15.22
CA GLY A 54 25.01 4.36 15.20
C GLY A 54 24.24 3.39 14.31
N SER A 55 24.37 2.08 14.56
CA SER A 55 23.79 1.02 13.71
C SER A 55 22.25 1.03 13.63
N LYS A 56 21.55 1.48 14.69
CA LYS A 56 20.09 1.65 14.69
C LYS A 56 19.68 2.85 13.85
N GLY A 57 20.41 3.95 13.92
CA GLY A 57 20.20 5.13 13.10
C GLY A 57 20.45 4.87 11.62
N ALA A 58 21.51 4.14 11.28
CA ALA A 58 21.82 3.72 9.91
C ALA A 58 20.66 2.95 9.28
N ARG A 59 20.11 1.98 10.01
CA ARG A 59 19.01 1.12 9.52
C ARG A 59 17.72 1.91 9.35
N ASN A 60 17.36 2.76 10.31
CA ASN A 60 16.14 3.56 10.25
C ASN A 60 16.22 4.65 9.17
N SER A 61 17.37 5.31 9.05
CA SER A 61 17.59 6.33 8.01
C SER A 61 17.69 5.72 6.62
N ALA A 62 18.32 4.56 6.46
CA ALA A 62 18.36 3.85 5.18
C ALA A 62 16.99 3.38 4.73
N LEU A 63 16.13 2.92 5.66
CA LEU A 63 14.75 2.53 5.37
C LEU A 63 13.90 3.75 4.97
N ALA A 64 13.97 4.84 5.72
CA ALA A 64 13.22 6.05 5.43
C ALA A 64 13.66 6.70 4.11
N CYS A 65 14.97 6.85 3.89
CA CYS A 65 15.51 7.46 2.68
C CYS A 65 15.48 6.51 1.48
N GLY A 66 15.53 5.20 1.69
CA GLY A 66 15.33 4.22 0.64
C GLY A 66 13.93 4.32 0.04
N ALA A 67 12.92 4.56 0.88
CA ALA A 67 11.55 4.81 0.44
C ALA A 67 11.42 6.14 -0.34
N ILE A 68 12.09 7.21 0.12
CA ILE A 68 12.06 8.54 -0.52
C ILE A 68 12.95 8.58 -1.78
N GLY A 69 14.15 7.99 -1.72
CA GLY A 69 15.12 8.02 -2.83
C GLY A 69 14.87 7.00 -3.93
N ALA A 70 14.04 6.00 -3.67
CA ALA A 70 13.64 4.98 -4.65
C ALA A 70 12.53 5.45 -5.61
N GLY A 71 12.06 6.68 -5.49
CA GLY A 71 10.93 7.20 -6.24
C GLY A 71 9.62 6.52 -5.86
N VAL A 72 8.60 6.72 -6.69
CA VAL A 72 7.23 6.21 -6.46
C VAL A 72 7.21 4.70 -6.23
N GLY A 73 8.03 3.93 -6.96
CA GLY A 73 8.08 2.46 -6.86
C GLY A 73 8.46 1.97 -5.46
N GLY A 74 9.55 2.48 -4.91
CA GLY A 74 10.03 2.05 -3.59
C GLY A 74 9.13 2.47 -2.44
N TYR A 75 8.50 3.64 -2.54
CA TYR A 75 7.49 4.09 -1.60
C TYR A 75 6.30 3.12 -1.55
N MET A 76 5.80 2.74 -2.71
CA MET A 76 4.69 1.80 -2.84
C MET A 76 5.08 0.39 -2.41
N ASP A 77 6.31 -0.08 -2.70
CA ASP A 77 6.82 -1.39 -2.27
C ASP A 77 6.85 -1.49 -0.73
N TYR A 78 7.29 -0.43 -0.06
CA TYR A 78 7.33 -0.38 1.40
C TYR A 78 5.92 -0.31 2.01
N GLN A 79 5.03 0.52 1.45
CA GLN A 79 3.64 0.61 1.90
C GLN A 79 2.90 -0.72 1.72
N GLU A 80 3.09 -1.41 0.57
CA GLU A 80 2.52 -2.74 0.34
C GLU A 80 3.00 -3.74 1.38
N LYS A 81 4.32 -3.77 1.66
CA LYS A 81 4.89 -4.67 2.67
C LYS A 81 4.26 -4.46 4.04
N LEU A 82 4.12 -3.22 4.49
CA LEU A 82 3.49 -2.91 5.78
C LEU A 82 2.02 -3.34 5.82
N LEU A 83 1.27 -3.12 4.74
CA LEU A 83 -0.12 -3.57 4.65
C LEU A 83 -0.21 -5.09 4.69
N ARG A 84 0.63 -5.82 3.95
CA ARG A 84 0.67 -7.29 4.00
C ARG A 84 1.03 -7.81 5.39
N ASP A 85 2.04 -7.23 6.04
CA ASP A 85 2.46 -7.63 7.38
C ASP A 85 1.33 -7.41 8.42
N LYS A 86 0.61 -6.29 8.33
CA LYS A 86 -0.51 -5.97 9.22
C LYS A 86 -1.77 -6.80 8.96
N LEU A 87 -2.00 -7.16 7.71
CA LEU A 87 -3.22 -7.84 7.27
C LEU A 87 -3.06 -9.36 7.12
N ALA A 88 -1.88 -9.92 7.42
CA ALA A 88 -1.55 -11.33 7.21
C ALA A 88 -2.52 -12.33 7.88
N ASN A 89 -3.10 -11.94 9.03
CA ASN A 89 -4.04 -12.77 9.79
C ASN A 89 -5.50 -12.32 9.62
N THR A 90 -5.80 -11.57 8.57
CA THR A 90 -7.15 -11.09 8.26
C THR A 90 -7.64 -11.70 6.94
N GLN A 91 -8.94 -11.52 6.66
CA GLN A 91 -9.51 -11.95 5.37
C GLN A 91 -9.43 -10.86 4.29
N VAL A 92 -8.58 -9.87 4.47
CA VAL A 92 -8.34 -8.81 3.48
C VAL A 92 -7.26 -9.27 2.52
N ASP A 93 -7.59 -9.32 1.23
CA ASP A 93 -6.59 -9.59 0.19
C ASP A 93 -5.83 -8.32 -0.19
N VAL A 94 -4.51 -8.45 -0.34
CA VAL A 94 -3.62 -7.36 -0.74
C VAL A 94 -3.01 -7.68 -2.09
N ALA A 95 -3.51 -7.06 -3.14
CA ALA A 95 -2.99 -7.21 -4.51
C ALA A 95 -2.21 -5.96 -4.94
N ARG A 96 -1.23 -6.15 -5.83
CA ARG A 96 -0.47 -5.06 -6.44
C ARG A 96 -0.49 -5.16 -7.96
N GLN A 97 -0.80 -4.05 -8.63
CA GLN A 97 -0.69 -3.92 -10.09
C GLN A 97 0.10 -2.64 -10.41
N GLY A 98 1.33 -2.81 -10.89
CA GLY A 98 2.22 -1.67 -11.13
C GLY A 98 2.45 -0.84 -9.87
N ASN A 99 2.01 0.40 -9.87
CA ASN A 99 2.10 1.31 -8.72
C ASN A 99 0.81 1.40 -7.89
N GLN A 100 -0.24 0.66 -8.23
CA GLN A 100 -1.48 0.62 -7.47
C GLN A 100 -1.48 -0.56 -6.50
N ILE A 101 -1.85 -0.32 -5.25
CA ILE A 101 -2.16 -1.36 -4.25
C ILE A 101 -3.68 -1.41 -4.09
N THR A 102 -4.25 -2.60 -4.15
CA THR A 102 -5.68 -2.84 -3.93
C THR A 102 -5.86 -3.74 -2.71
N LEU A 103 -6.63 -3.26 -1.74
CA LEU A 103 -7.10 -4.07 -0.61
C LEU A 103 -8.53 -4.49 -0.91
N THR A 104 -8.79 -5.79 -0.97
CA THR A 104 -10.13 -6.34 -1.22
C THR A 104 -10.69 -6.91 0.08
N MET A 105 -11.82 -6.37 0.51
CA MET A 105 -12.52 -6.76 1.74
C MET A 105 -13.88 -7.38 1.39
N PRO A 106 -14.11 -8.67 1.67
CA PRO A 106 -15.41 -9.31 1.50
C PRO A 106 -16.50 -8.65 2.36
N ASP A 107 -17.71 -8.59 1.82
CA ASP A 107 -18.88 -7.96 2.47
C ASP A 107 -19.22 -8.56 3.84
N ASN A 108 -19.18 -9.89 3.93
CA ASN A 108 -19.57 -10.64 5.14
C ASN A 108 -18.71 -10.37 6.36
N ILE A 109 -17.47 -9.92 6.18
CA ILE A 109 -16.60 -9.50 7.28
C ILE A 109 -16.63 -8.00 7.50
N THR A 110 -16.95 -7.24 6.46
CA THR A 110 -16.89 -5.78 6.47
C THR A 110 -18.14 -5.16 7.06
N PHE A 111 -19.30 -5.71 6.75
CA PHE A 111 -20.59 -5.13 7.19
C PHE A 111 -21.48 -6.13 7.91
N THR A 112 -22.41 -5.59 8.70
CA THR A 112 -23.54 -6.38 9.20
C THR A 112 -24.49 -6.70 8.04
N THR A 113 -25.23 -7.81 8.16
CA THR A 113 -26.07 -8.34 7.08
C THR A 113 -27.03 -7.28 6.53
N ASN A 114 -27.07 -7.12 5.20
CA ASN A 114 -27.92 -6.15 4.48
C ASN A 114 -27.75 -4.69 4.92
N SER A 115 -26.61 -4.31 5.48
CA SER A 115 -26.32 -3.00 6.03
C SER A 115 -25.08 -2.38 5.40
N ALA A 116 -24.86 -1.10 5.68
CA ALA A 116 -23.61 -0.39 5.49
C ALA A 116 -22.92 -0.08 6.83
N GLU A 117 -23.40 -0.65 7.92
CA GLU A 117 -22.79 -0.55 9.24
C GLU A 117 -21.56 -1.48 9.30
N LEU A 118 -20.44 -0.92 9.73
CA LEU A 118 -19.20 -1.70 9.84
C LEU A 118 -19.32 -2.76 10.94
N ASN A 119 -18.95 -3.98 10.60
CA ASN A 119 -18.85 -5.05 11.57
C ASN A 119 -17.74 -4.73 12.60
N PRO A 120 -17.98 -4.86 13.91
CA PRO A 120 -16.95 -4.61 14.93
C PRO A 120 -15.65 -5.39 14.70
N VAL A 121 -15.71 -6.58 14.09
CA VAL A 121 -14.52 -7.38 13.77
C VAL A 121 -13.60 -6.69 12.76
N VAL A 122 -14.15 -5.99 11.75
CA VAL A 122 -13.34 -5.31 10.73
C VAL A 122 -12.74 -3.99 11.21
N VAL A 123 -13.28 -3.42 12.27
CA VAL A 123 -12.86 -2.10 12.80
C VAL A 123 -11.37 -2.11 13.18
N SER A 124 -10.88 -3.17 13.82
CA SER A 124 -9.44 -3.31 14.14
C SER A 124 -8.57 -3.36 12.89
N THR A 125 -9.00 -4.10 11.88
CA THR A 125 -8.32 -4.20 10.57
C THR A 125 -8.29 -2.86 9.85
N LEU A 126 -9.41 -2.12 9.85
CA LEU A 126 -9.47 -0.78 9.26
C LEU A 126 -8.62 0.24 10.04
N ASN A 127 -8.44 0.07 11.35
CA ASN A 127 -7.52 0.90 12.13
C ASN A 127 -6.06 0.68 11.69
N ASP A 128 -5.65 -0.58 11.47
CA ASP A 128 -4.31 -0.89 10.98
C ASP A 128 -4.07 -0.32 9.57
N VAL A 129 -5.05 -0.44 8.67
CA VAL A 129 -5.02 0.19 7.34
C VAL A 129 -4.90 1.71 7.47
N ALA A 130 -5.74 2.33 8.30
CA ALA A 130 -5.73 3.79 8.51
C ALA A 130 -4.39 4.29 9.04
N ASN A 131 -3.77 3.58 10.00
CA ASN A 131 -2.46 3.92 10.54
C ASN A 131 -1.37 3.94 9.46
N VAL A 132 -1.36 2.95 8.55
CA VAL A 132 -0.43 2.93 7.43
C VAL A 132 -0.73 4.08 6.47
N LEU A 133 -1.99 4.31 6.10
CA LEU A 133 -2.38 5.36 5.14
C LEU A 133 -2.19 6.79 5.70
N ALA A 134 -2.33 6.99 6.99
CA ALA A 134 -2.07 8.28 7.64
C ALA A 134 -0.57 8.58 7.72
N THR A 135 0.26 7.56 8.00
CA THR A 135 1.72 7.69 8.07
C THR A 135 2.32 7.91 6.68
N TYR A 136 1.83 7.17 5.67
CA TYR A 136 2.30 7.26 4.27
C TYR A 136 1.31 8.08 3.46
N ASN A 137 1.50 9.40 3.44
CA ASN A 137 0.51 10.36 2.96
C ASN A 137 0.65 10.76 1.48
N GLU A 138 1.66 10.26 0.76
CA GLU A 138 1.91 10.59 -0.67
C GLU A 138 1.12 9.71 -1.64
N THR A 139 -0.11 9.32 -1.25
CA THR A 139 -1.01 8.51 -2.08
C THR A 139 -2.41 9.07 -2.06
N THR A 140 -3.15 8.85 -3.15
CA THR A 140 -4.60 9.03 -3.24
C THR A 140 -5.30 7.71 -3.00
N ILE A 141 -6.50 7.76 -2.43
CA ILE A 141 -7.24 6.58 -2.00
C ILE A 141 -8.63 6.62 -2.63
N THR A 142 -9.01 5.56 -3.34
CA THR A 142 -10.39 5.38 -3.78
C THR A 142 -10.99 4.20 -3.04
N VAL A 143 -12.07 4.42 -2.31
CA VAL A 143 -12.86 3.35 -1.70
C VAL A 143 -14.03 3.03 -2.61
N ALA A 144 -14.04 1.83 -3.16
CA ALA A 144 -15.00 1.35 -4.14
C ALA A 144 -15.93 0.30 -3.53
N GLY A 145 -17.23 0.56 -3.49
CA GLY A 145 -18.23 -0.39 -3.02
C GLY A 145 -18.85 -1.15 -4.18
N HIS A 146 -19.03 -2.46 -4.01
CA HIS A 146 -19.63 -3.37 -5.02
C HIS A 146 -20.70 -4.23 -4.41
N THR A 147 -21.70 -4.61 -5.23
CA THR A 147 -22.74 -5.59 -4.90
C THR A 147 -22.69 -6.75 -5.88
N ASP A 148 -23.39 -7.82 -5.58
CA ASP A 148 -23.73 -8.82 -6.59
C ASP A 148 -24.91 -8.33 -7.46
N SER A 149 -25.35 -9.17 -8.42
CA SER A 149 -26.47 -8.86 -9.34
C SER A 149 -27.84 -9.04 -8.71
N THR A 150 -27.94 -9.33 -7.40
CA THR A 150 -29.24 -9.53 -6.75
C THR A 150 -29.91 -8.19 -6.49
N GLY A 151 -31.16 -8.05 -6.90
CA GLY A 151 -31.92 -6.80 -6.79
C GLY A 151 -31.79 -5.90 -8.02
N THR A 152 -32.12 -4.63 -7.86
CA THR A 152 -32.12 -3.63 -8.94
C THR A 152 -31.02 -2.60 -8.74
N ASP A 153 -30.67 -1.88 -9.81
CA ASP A 153 -29.70 -0.77 -9.73
C ASP A 153 -30.15 0.31 -8.73
N ALA A 154 -31.46 0.54 -8.58
CA ALA A 154 -32.02 1.49 -7.62
C ALA A 154 -31.72 1.10 -6.15
N ILE A 155 -31.47 -0.18 -5.88
CA ILE A 155 -31.08 -0.70 -4.56
C ILE A 155 -29.55 -0.80 -4.46
N ASN A 156 -28.90 -1.36 -5.47
CA ASN A 156 -27.49 -1.69 -5.45
C ASN A 156 -26.56 -0.47 -5.49
N ASN A 157 -26.91 0.55 -6.29
CA ASN A 157 -26.09 1.76 -6.38
C ASN A 157 -26.03 2.49 -5.03
N PRO A 158 -27.14 2.89 -4.38
CA PRO A 158 -27.06 3.59 -3.10
C PRO A 158 -26.50 2.71 -1.96
N LEU A 159 -26.68 1.38 -2.00
CA LEU A 159 -26.09 0.49 -1.02
C LEU A 159 -24.56 0.48 -1.13
N SER A 160 -24.03 0.33 -2.34
CA SER A 160 -22.58 0.34 -2.59
C SER A 160 -21.94 1.69 -2.25
N GLU A 161 -22.61 2.81 -2.52
CA GLU A 161 -22.17 4.15 -2.14
C GLU A 161 -22.10 4.32 -0.62
N ARG A 162 -23.16 3.93 0.11
CA ARG A 162 -23.17 3.99 1.58
C ARG A 162 -22.06 3.14 2.21
N ARG A 163 -21.77 1.95 1.65
CA ARG A 163 -20.71 1.07 2.10
C ARG A 163 -19.32 1.68 1.88
N ALA A 164 -19.08 2.22 0.71
CA ALA A 164 -17.85 2.95 0.42
C ALA A 164 -17.68 4.17 1.35
N ALA A 165 -18.76 4.92 1.59
CA ALA A 165 -18.76 6.06 2.48
C ALA A 165 -18.49 5.67 3.95
N ALA A 166 -19.03 4.56 4.44
CA ALA A 166 -18.80 4.07 5.80
C ALA A 166 -17.32 3.74 6.04
N VAL A 167 -16.68 3.01 5.12
CA VAL A 167 -15.24 2.71 5.18
C VAL A 167 -14.42 4.00 5.09
N SER A 168 -14.73 4.90 4.15
CA SER A 168 -14.04 6.19 4.00
C SER A 168 -14.12 7.04 5.25
N SER A 169 -15.30 7.16 5.84
CA SER A 169 -15.53 7.93 7.08
C SER A 169 -14.73 7.34 8.24
N HIS A 170 -14.62 6.02 8.33
CA HIS A 170 -13.80 5.37 9.33
C HIS A 170 -12.31 5.70 9.15
N LEU A 171 -11.77 5.60 7.94
CA LEU A 171 -10.37 5.95 7.64
C LEU A 171 -10.08 7.42 7.99
N ILE A 172 -10.99 8.34 7.64
CA ILE A 172 -10.87 9.77 7.96
C ILE A 172 -10.88 9.99 9.49
N SER A 173 -11.77 9.33 10.22
CA SER A 173 -11.84 9.44 11.69
C SER A 173 -10.56 8.94 12.38
N ARG A 174 -9.76 8.14 11.69
CA ARG A 174 -8.46 7.61 12.14
C ARG A 174 -7.25 8.39 11.62
N GLY A 175 -7.48 9.60 11.08
CA GLY A 175 -6.41 10.52 10.71
C GLY A 175 -5.97 10.49 9.25
N VAL A 176 -6.63 9.73 8.39
CA VAL A 176 -6.37 9.83 6.94
C VAL A 176 -7.00 11.12 6.41
N ALA A 177 -6.22 11.95 5.71
CA ALA A 177 -6.68 13.24 5.23
C ALA A 177 -7.84 13.09 4.21
N ALA A 178 -8.96 13.78 4.45
CA ALA A 178 -10.19 13.63 3.67
C ALA A 178 -10.01 14.00 2.18
N ASN A 179 -9.14 14.97 1.87
CA ASN A 179 -8.83 15.38 0.49
C ASN A 179 -8.09 14.32 -0.33
N ARG A 180 -7.58 13.27 0.31
CA ARG A 180 -6.94 12.12 -0.35
C ARG A 180 -7.91 10.99 -0.64
N ILE A 181 -9.12 11.00 -0.04
CA ILE A 181 -10.06 9.88 -0.11
C ILE A 181 -11.24 10.23 -1.01
N ARG A 182 -11.57 9.32 -1.92
CA ARG A 182 -12.79 9.34 -2.73
C ARG A 182 -13.59 8.07 -2.48
N ALA A 183 -14.86 8.18 -2.09
CA ALA A 183 -15.79 7.07 -2.01
C ALA A 183 -16.62 6.97 -3.30
N VAL A 184 -16.77 5.76 -3.84
CA VAL A 184 -17.52 5.49 -5.08
C VAL A 184 -18.30 4.19 -4.93
N GLY A 185 -19.58 4.21 -5.27
CA GLY A 185 -20.40 3.00 -5.41
C GLY A 185 -20.50 2.58 -6.88
N TYR A 186 -20.18 1.33 -7.18
CA TYR A 186 -20.30 0.75 -8.52
C TYR A 186 -21.51 -0.15 -8.66
N GLY A 187 -22.28 -0.39 -7.59
CA GLY A 187 -23.38 -1.35 -7.61
C GLY A 187 -22.92 -2.71 -8.10
N SER A 188 -23.68 -3.33 -8.97
CA SER A 188 -23.40 -4.63 -9.59
C SER A 188 -22.61 -4.55 -10.92
N LYS A 189 -22.17 -3.35 -11.33
CA LYS A 189 -21.64 -3.09 -12.69
C LYS A 189 -20.21 -3.55 -12.92
N SER A 190 -19.48 -3.94 -11.87
CA SER A 190 -18.08 -4.36 -11.96
C SER A 190 -17.86 -5.72 -11.27
N PRO A 191 -18.43 -6.80 -11.80
CA PRO A 191 -18.27 -8.13 -11.23
C PRO A 191 -16.85 -8.65 -11.46
N ILE A 192 -16.30 -9.38 -10.48
CA ILE A 192 -15.00 -10.10 -10.57
C ILE A 192 -15.20 -11.62 -10.64
N ALA A 193 -16.42 -12.10 -10.47
CA ALA A 193 -16.78 -13.52 -10.51
C ALA A 193 -18.17 -13.71 -11.09
N ASP A 194 -18.53 -14.95 -11.42
CA ASP A 194 -19.83 -15.28 -12.01
C ASP A 194 -20.99 -15.05 -11.02
N ASN A 195 -21.91 -14.17 -11.38
CA ASN A 195 -23.12 -13.88 -10.60
C ASN A 195 -24.19 -14.99 -10.62
N ASN A 196 -23.99 -16.05 -11.40
CA ASN A 196 -24.92 -17.20 -11.42
C ASN A 196 -24.63 -18.20 -10.28
N THR A 197 -23.47 -18.08 -9.61
CA THR A 197 -23.09 -18.96 -8.50
C THR A 197 -23.14 -18.21 -7.17
N ALA A 198 -23.40 -18.92 -6.07
CA ALA A 198 -23.42 -18.34 -4.73
C ALA A 198 -22.02 -17.82 -4.33
N GLU A 199 -20.97 -18.56 -4.67
CA GLU A 199 -19.59 -18.23 -4.43
C GLU A 199 -19.15 -16.98 -5.22
N GLY A 200 -19.58 -16.90 -6.48
CA GLY A 200 -19.28 -15.75 -7.31
C GLY A 200 -19.99 -14.48 -6.84
N LYS A 201 -21.26 -14.57 -6.45
CA LYS A 201 -22.00 -13.47 -5.80
C LYS A 201 -21.28 -13.01 -4.52
N ALA A 202 -20.82 -13.95 -3.68
CA ALA A 202 -20.09 -13.60 -2.47
C ALA A 202 -18.80 -12.83 -2.77
N LYS A 203 -18.04 -13.20 -3.81
CA LYS A 203 -16.85 -12.47 -4.26
C LYS A 203 -17.19 -11.08 -4.84
N ASN A 204 -18.34 -10.94 -5.51
CA ASN A 204 -18.77 -9.67 -6.07
C ASN A 204 -19.21 -8.68 -4.98
N ARG A 205 -19.80 -9.15 -3.87
CA ARG A 205 -20.09 -8.31 -2.70
C ARG A 205 -18.81 -8.01 -1.93
N ARG A 206 -18.20 -6.86 -2.21
CA ARG A 206 -16.92 -6.46 -1.61
C ARG A 206 -16.77 -4.93 -1.55
N VAL A 207 -15.81 -4.49 -0.76
CA VAL A 207 -15.24 -3.15 -0.84
C VAL A 207 -13.78 -3.26 -1.22
N GLU A 208 -13.34 -2.43 -2.15
CA GLU A 208 -11.94 -2.28 -2.53
C GLU A 208 -11.41 -0.93 -2.05
N ILE A 209 -10.20 -0.93 -1.48
CA ILE A 209 -9.45 0.30 -1.20
C ILE A 209 -8.28 0.34 -2.18
N LEU A 210 -8.38 1.21 -3.18
CA LEU A 210 -7.36 1.41 -4.20
C LEU A 210 -6.45 2.56 -3.77
N ILE A 211 -5.17 2.25 -3.63
CA ILE A 211 -4.13 3.16 -3.16
C ILE A 211 -3.22 3.45 -4.35
N ASN A 212 -3.22 4.69 -4.81
CA ASN A 212 -2.43 5.14 -5.94
C ASN A 212 -1.42 6.21 -5.49
N PRO A 213 -0.21 6.24 -6.06
CA PRO A 213 0.71 7.34 -5.80
C PRO A 213 0.09 8.66 -6.26
N GLN A 214 0.38 9.74 -5.54
CA GLN A 214 0.02 11.07 -6.02
C GLN A 214 0.80 11.39 -7.28
N PRO A 215 0.19 12.04 -8.29
CA PRO A 215 0.94 12.59 -9.41
C PRO A 215 2.00 13.56 -8.86
N GLN A 216 3.26 13.34 -9.22
CA GLN A 216 4.29 14.32 -8.91
C GLN A 216 4.07 15.55 -9.81
N ALA A 217 3.91 16.71 -9.18
CA ALA A 217 3.78 17.99 -9.89
C ALA A 217 5.11 18.40 -10.53
#